data_0925b05ce68607f6484a5b6422ae3a0a
#
_entry.id   0925b05ce68607f6484a5b6422ae3a0a
#
_cell.length_a   1.000
_cell.length_b   1.000
_cell.length_c   1.000
_cell.angle_alpha   90.00
_cell.angle_beta   90.00
_cell.angle_gamma   90.00
#
_symmetry.space_group_name_H-M   'P 1'
#
loop_
_entity.id
_entity.type
_entity.pdbx_description
1 polymer ?
#
loop_
_entity_poly.entity_id
_entity_poly.type
_entity_poly.pdbx_seq_one_letter_code
_entity_poly.pdbx_strand_id
1 'polypeptide(L)'
;VEQIFNTFDELDRKQEAYRAEIDRCADKKEIFVIARRRDAEMRDMIDGLFAKPVCTALFGTMNVYALADGLPVWCNLMLAVIDQIDTSFAEEQRKTNPRIAKYTAKWKK
;
A
#
# COMPACT_ATOMS: atom_id res chain seq x y z
N VAL A 1 -7.49 11.25 10.70
CA VAL A 1 -7.57 9.81 10.91
C VAL A 1 -8.37 9.12 9.81
N GLU A 2 -9.55 9.64 9.49
CA GLU A 2 -10.36 9.07 8.41
C GLU A 2 -9.63 9.06 7.08
N GLN A 3 -8.84 10.10 6.82
CA GLN A 3 -8.09 10.21 5.58
C GLN A 3 -7.10 9.06 5.42
N ILE A 4 -6.48 8.61 6.51
CA ILE A 4 -5.55 7.50 6.46
C ILE A 4 -6.25 6.22 6.00
N PHE A 5 -7.44 5.96 6.56
CA PHE A 5 -8.19 4.76 6.18
C PHE A 5 -8.74 4.84 4.78
N ASN A 6 -9.22 6.02 4.36
CA ASN A 6 -9.68 6.21 2.99
C ASN A 6 -8.54 6.01 2.01
N THR A 7 -7.35 6.53 2.34
CA THR A 7 -6.18 6.35 1.49
C THR A 7 -5.78 4.87 1.43
N PHE A 8 -5.82 4.17 2.57
CA PHE A 8 -5.52 2.74 2.56
C PHE A 8 -6.41 1.99 1.58
N ASP A 9 -7.71 2.29 1.61
CA ASP A 9 -8.65 1.63 0.70
C ASP A 9 -8.29 1.91 -0.77
N GLU A 10 -7.89 3.14 -1.07
CA GLU A 10 -7.48 3.50 -2.41
C GLU A 10 -6.18 2.81 -2.83
N LEU A 11 -5.22 2.73 -1.92
CA LEU A 11 -3.96 2.03 -2.20
C LEU A 11 -4.22 0.55 -2.46
N ASP A 12 -5.15 -0.05 -1.73
CA ASP A 12 -5.50 -1.43 -1.97
C ASP A 12 -6.17 -1.61 -3.33
N ARG A 13 -7.01 -0.66 -3.75
CA ARG A 13 -7.57 -0.70 -5.10
C ARG A 13 -6.49 -0.60 -6.17
N LYS A 14 -5.46 0.22 -5.92
CA LYS A 14 -4.32 0.30 -6.82
C LYS A 14 -3.53 -1.00 -6.85
N GLN A 15 -3.44 -1.67 -5.71
CA GLN A 15 -2.80 -2.99 -5.64
C GLN A 15 -3.56 -4.00 -6.51
N GLU A 16 -4.88 -3.99 -6.42
CA GLU A 16 -5.71 -4.88 -7.22
C GLU A 16 -5.54 -4.59 -8.71
N ALA A 17 -5.51 -3.31 -9.07
CA ALA A 17 -5.34 -2.90 -10.47
C ALA A 17 -3.96 -3.29 -10.99
N TYR A 18 -2.92 -3.13 -10.17
CA TYR A 18 -1.56 -3.53 -10.52
C TYR A 18 -1.50 -5.02 -10.82
N ARG A 19 -2.05 -5.83 -9.93
CA ARG A 19 -2.04 -7.28 -10.12
C ARG A 19 -2.76 -7.68 -11.40
N ALA A 20 -3.94 -7.09 -11.62
CA ALA A 20 -4.72 -7.41 -12.82
C ALA A 20 -3.98 -7.00 -14.08
N GLU A 21 -3.32 -5.86 -14.06
CA GLU A 21 -2.58 -5.36 -15.22
C GLU A 21 -1.36 -6.24 -15.51
N ILE A 22 -0.62 -6.63 -14.48
CA ILE A 22 0.54 -7.50 -14.64
C ILE A 22 0.10 -8.88 -15.15
N ASP A 23 -1.01 -9.41 -14.63
CA ASP A 23 -1.48 -10.74 -15.03
C ASP A 23 -1.89 -10.79 -16.50
N ARG A 24 -2.31 -9.67 -17.07
CA ARG A 24 -2.68 -9.60 -18.48
C ARG A 24 -1.50 -9.38 -19.41
N CYS A 25 -0.35 -9.11 -18.85
CA CYS A 25 0.82 -8.69 -19.63
C CYS A 25 1.70 -9.89 -19.94
N ALA A 26 2.03 -10.09 -21.22
CA ALA A 26 2.86 -11.21 -21.64
C ALA A 26 4.31 -10.80 -21.89
N ASP A 27 4.57 -9.51 -22.07
CA ASP A 27 5.88 -8.99 -22.43
C ASP A 27 6.62 -8.48 -21.20
N LYS A 28 7.81 -9.04 -20.91
CA LYS A 28 8.60 -8.64 -19.74
C LYS A 28 8.95 -7.17 -19.73
N LYS A 29 9.22 -6.58 -20.89
CA LYS A 29 9.54 -5.15 -20.95
C LYS A 29 8.35 -4.32 -20.54
N GLU A 30 7.18 -4.74 -20.94
CA GLU A 30 5.95 -4.04 -20.58
C GLU A 30 5.67 -4.14 -19.08
N ILE A 31 5.99 -5.29 -18.49
CA ILE A 31 5.84 -5.48 -17.04
C ILE A 31 6.68 -4.46 -16.29
N PHE A 32 7.93 -4.22 -16.71
CA PHE A 32 8.77 -3.23 -16.05
C PHE A 32 8.21 -1.82 -16.18
N VAL A 33 7.65 -1.49 -17.35
CA VAL A 33 7.05 -0.17 -17.56
C VAL A 33 5.85 0.02 -16.63
N ILE A 34 5.00 -1.00 -16.55
CA ILE A 34 3.82 -0.95 -15.66
C ILE A 34 4.25 -0.81 -14.22
N ALA A 35 5.22 -1.62 -13.79
CA ALA A 35 5.70 -1.59 -12.41
C ALA A 35 6.24 -0.22 -12.03
N ARG A 36 7.00 0.41 -12.93
CA ARG A 36 7.57 1.73 -12.66
C ARG A 36 6.48 2.80 -12.58
N ARG A 37 5.54 2.76 -13.51
CA ARG A 37 4.45 3.73 -13.54
C ARG A 37 3.57 3.63 -12.31
N ARG A 38 3.22 2.41 -11.94
CA ARG A 38 2.40 2.17 -10.76
C ARG A 38 3.11 2.57 -9.47
N ASP A 39 4.42 2.30 -9.40
CA ASP A 39 5.23 2.70 -8.26
C ASP A 39 5.21 4.22 -8.08
N ALA A 40 5.43 4.96 -9.16
CA ALA A 40 5.45 6.42 -9.09
C ALA A 40 4.08 6.95 -8.64
N GLU A 41 3.00 6.39 -9.18
CA GLU A 41 1.66 6.79 -8.82
C GLU A 41 1.39 6.58 -7.34
N MET A 42 1.74 5.41 -6.82
CA MET A 42 1.48 5.10 -5.42
C MET A 42 2.36 5.93 -4.49
N ARG A 43 3.62 6.16 -4.87
CA ARG A 43 4.50 7.03 -4.07
C ARG A 43 3.90 8.43 -3.93
N ASP A 44 3.34 8.97 -5.01
CA ASP A 44 2.72 10.28 -4.96
C ASP A 44 1.53 10.29 -3.99
N MET A 45 0.74 9.24 -3.99
CA MET A 45 -0.41 9.14 -3.09
C MET A 45 0.03 9.08 -1.63
N ILE A 46 1.03 8.27 -1.32
CA ILE A 46 1.51 8.12 0.05
C ILE A 46 2.20 9.41 0.52
N ASP A 47 3.07 9.97 -0.32
CA ASP A 47 3.76 11.21 0.04
C ASP A 47 2.76 12.34 0.24
N GLY A 48 1.70 12.38 -0.58
CA GLY A 48 0.64 13.37 -0.41
C GLY A 48 -0.11 13.23 0.90
N LEU A 49 -0.36 11.99 1.33
CA LEU A 49 -1.04 11.73 2.59
C LEU A 49 -0.25 12.29 3.78
N PHE A 50 1.06 12.09 3.77
CA PHE A 50 1.92 12.53 4.87
C PHE A 50 2.48 13.93 4.65
N ALA A 51 2.24 14.53 3.48
CA ALA A 51 2.77 15.84 3.10
C ALA A 51 4.29 15.92 3.20
N LYS A 52 4.97 14.81 2.91
CA LYS A 52 6.42 14.66 2.99
C LYS A 52 6.88 13.58 2.02
N PRO A 53 8.13 13.63 1.54
CA PRO A 53 8.65 12.59 0.66
C PRO A 53 9.06 11.34 1.44
N VAL A 54 8.09 10.71 2.13
CA VAL A 54 8.39 9.59 3.02
C VAL A 54 8.82 8.34 2.26
N CYS A 55 8.35 8.15 1.04
CA CYS A 55 8.66 6.93 0.29
C CYS A 55 10.13 6.82 -0.05
N THR A 56 10.75 7.93 -0.46
CA THR A 56 12.19 7.92 -0.74
C THR A 56 12.98 7.63 0.52
N ALA A 57 12.58 8.25 1.64
CA ALA A 57 13.29 8.07 2.91
C ALA A 57 13.17 6.63 3.42
N LEU A 58 12.00 6.00 3.26
CA LEU A 58 11.75 4.67 3.82
C LEU A 58 12.15 3.54 2.88
N PHE A 59 11.93 3.71 1.58
CA PHE A 59 12.08 2.63 0.63
C PHE A 59 13.23 2.83 -0.35
N GLY A 60 13.80 4.04 -0.42
CA GLY A 60 14.81 4.34 -1.41
C GLY A 60 14.28 4.09 -2.81
N THR A 61 14.99 3.24 -3.58
CA THR A 61 14.59 2.90 -4.94
C THR A 61 13.74 1.64 -5.03
N MET A 62 13.41 1.02 -3.89
CA MET A 62 12.60 -0.19 -3.88
C MET A 62 11.19 0.11 -4.38
N ASN A 63 10.69 -0.73 -5.27
CA ASN A 63 9.33 -0.58 -5.77
C ASN A 63 8.34 -0.82 -4.62
N VAL A 64 7.35 0.07 -4.49
CA VAL A 64 6.43 -0.01 -3.34
C VAL A 64 5.52 -1.23 -3.40
N TYR A 65 5.40 -1.89 -4.55
CA TYR A 65 4.68 -3.15 -4.66
C TYR A 65 5.55 -4.36 -4.33
N ALA A 66 6.85 -4.17 -4.11
CA ALA A 66 7.74 -5.27 -3.75
C ALA A 66 7.33 -5.85 -2.41
N LEU A 67 7.56 -7.15 -2.25
CA LEU A 67 7.14 -7.85 -1.03
C LEU A 67 8.24 -7.83 0.02
N ALA A 68 7.83 -7.65 1.26
CA ALA A 68 8.68 -7.82 2.43
C ALA A 68 7.82 -8.49 3.48
N ASP A 69 8.27 -9.62 3.98
CA ASP A 69 7.53 -10.44 4.96
C ASP A 69 6.16 -10.86 4.44
N GLY A 70 6.08 -11.09 3.13
CA GLY A 70 4.86 -11.58 2.51
C GLY A 70 3.84 -10.51 2.15
N LEU A 71 4.13 -9.25 2.42
CA LEU A 71 3.23 -8.14 2.11
C LEU A 71 3.94 -7.08 1.28
N PRO A 72 3.22 -6.36 0.41
CA PRO A 72 3.83 -5.23 -0.29
C PRO A 72 4.36 -4.21 0.70
N VAL A 73 5.49 -3.57 0.37
CA VAL A 73 6.08 -2.63 1.33
C VAL A 73 5.18 -1.44 1.61
N TRP A 74 4.36 -1.01 0.63
CA TRP A 74 3.39 0.06 0.91
C TRP A 74 2.42 -0.36 2.01
N CYS A 75 2.03 -1.63 2.02
CA CYS A 75 1.09 -2.15 2.99
C CYS A 75 1.72 -2.22 4.38
N ASN A 76 2.98 -2.67 4.46
CA ASN A 76 3.69 -2.70 5.72
C ASN A 76 3.75 -1.31 6.35
N LEU A 77 4.04 -0.29 5.54
CA LEU A 77 4.08 1.09 6.03
C LEU A 77 2.71 1.52 6.57
N MET A 78 1.67 1.32 5.78
CA MET A 78 0.34 1.80 6.15
C MET A 78 -0.21 1.07 7.37
N LEU A 79 0.03 -0.23 7.47
CA LEU A 79 -0.43 -0.98 8.64
C LEU A 79 0.32 -0.55 9.89
N ALA A 80 1.61 -0.24 9.77
CA ALA A 80 2.37 0.27 10.90
C ALA A 80 1.81 1.60 11.39
N VAL A 81 1.43 2.48 10.46
CA VAL A 81 0.83 3.77 10.82
C VAL A 81 -0.54 3.55 11.47
N ILE A 82 -1.38 2.70 10.87
CA ILE A 82 -2.71 2.42 11.40
C ILE A 82 -2.64 1.82 12.80
N ASP A 83 -1.63 0.98 13.04
CA ASP A 83 -1.46 0.33 14.33
C ASP A 83 -1.16 1.31 15.45
N GLN A 84 -0.65 2.50 15.12
CA GLN A 84 -0.35 3.54 16.10
C GLN A 84 -1.54 4.42 16.43
N ILE A 85 -2.64 4.29 15.71
CA ILE A 85 -3.81 5.13 15.92
C ILE A 85 -4.72 4.46 16.95
N ASP A 86 -4.96 5.19 18.06
CA ASP A 86 -5.72 4.66 19.19
C ASP A 86 -7.00 5.45 19.37
N THR A 87 -7.93 5.31 18.41
CA THR A 87 -9.22 5.95 18.46
C THR A 87 -10.30 4.90 18.22
N SER A 88 -11.54 5.21 18.65
CA SER A 88 -12.68 4.30 18.42
C SER A 88 -12.86 4.03 16.93
N PHE A 89 -12.70 5.07 16.10
CA PHE A 89 -12.84 4.92 14.67
C PHE A 89 -11.81 3.93 14.12
N ALA A 90 -10.55 4.08 14.54
CA ALA A 90 -9.49 3.20 14.08
C ALA A 90 -9.73 1.75 14.53
N GLU A 91 -10.18 1.55 15.77
CA GLU A 91 -10.49 0.22 16.25
C GLU A 91 -11.60 -0.42 15.44
N GLU A 92 -12.62 0.35 15.12
CA GLU A 92 -13.73 -0.14 14.31
C GLU A 92 -13.25 -0.52 12.92
N GLN A 93 -12.42 0.32 12.30
CA GLN A 93 -11.89 0.05 10.97
C GLN A 93 -11.06 -1.23 10.96
N ARG A 94 -10.23 -1.44 11.97
CA ARG A 94 -9.42 -2.65 12.05
C ARG A 94 -10.27 -3.91 12.13
N LYS A 95 -11.44 -3.80 12.76
CA LYS A 95 -12.35 -4.95 12.91
C LYS A 95 -13.23 -5.18 11.70
N THR A 96 -13.67 -4.11 11.04
CA THR A 96 -14.74 -4.22 10.05
C THR A 96 -14.31 -3.95 8.61
N ASN A 97 -13.15 -3.35 8.40
CA ASN A 97 -12.71 -3.03 7.04
C ASN A 97 -12.09 -4.28 6.39
N PRO A 98 -12.75 -4.85 5.36
CA PRO A 98 -12.26 -6.09 4.75
C PRO A 98 -10.92 -5.92 4.02
N ARG A 99 -10.63 -4.70 3.56
CA ARG A 99 -9.35 -4.46 2.87
C ARG A 99 -8.20 -4.49 3.86
N ILE A 100 -8.40 -4.02 5.08
CA ILE A 100 -7.39 -4.11 6.14
C ILE A 100 -7.26 -5.57 6.59
N ALA A 101 -8.40 -6.23 6.81
CA ALA A 101 -8.42 -7.58 7.33
C ALA A 101 -7.65 -8.57 6.47
N LYS A 102 -7.70 -8.41 5.15
CA LYS A 102 -7.04 -9.36 4.26
C LYS A 102 -5.51 -9.34 4.39
N TYR A 103 -4.95 -8.27 4.96
CA TYR A 103 -3.50 -8.17 5.13
C TYR A 103 -3.03 -8.44 6.56
N THR A 104 -3.87 -8.17 7.56
CA THR A 104 -3.43 -8.20 8.95
C THR A 104 -3.02 -9.58 9.42
N ALA A 105 -3.59 -10.64 8.86
CA ALA A 105 -3.24 -12.00 9.23
C ALA A 105 -1.75 -12.28 8.99
N LYS A 106 -1.17 -11.68 7.97
CA LYS A 106 0.24 -11.89 7.63
C LYS A 106 1.15 -10.85 8.28
N TRP A 107 0.59 -9.70 8.63
CA TRP A 107 1.41 -8.57 9.08
C TRP A 107 1.92 -8.76 10.51
N LYS A 108 1.10 -9.27 11.37
CA LYS A 108 1.50 -9.50 12.76
C LYS A 108 2.24 -10.80 12.87
N LYS A 109 3.54 -10.74 13.05
CA LYS A 109 4.35 -11.94 13.17
C LYS A 109 4.96 -12.05 14.57
#